data_bc9f3b9b655361203214146a7e7a09b7
#
_entry.id   bc9f3b9b655361203214146a7e7a09b7
#
_cell.length_a   1.000
_cell.length_b   1.000
_cell.length_c   1.000
_cell.angle_alpha   90.00
_cell.angle_beta   90.00
_cell.angle_gamma   90.00
#
_symmetry.space_group_name_H-M   'P 1'
#
loop_
_entity.id
_entity.type
_entity.pdbx_description
1 polymer ?
#
loop_
_entity_poly.entity_id
_entity_poly.type
_entity_poly.pdbx_seq_one_letter_code
_entity_poly.pdbx_strand_id
1 'polypeptide(L)'
;MSLYISPADPDFFRLLTGSYERLVGSALPSSRLGSVWLYEHAPFAVLAHDTHADPRFIYANRTAQRCFEYGWDEIISLPSRLSAEAPNRAERQRLLDAVSLNRYVNGYRGVRIARSSRRFRIEDGVIWQLIDTEGVHHGQAALFAAWRDVER
;
A
#
# COMPACT_ATOMS: atom_id res chain seq x y z
N MET A 1 12.77 -15.58 2.39
CA MET A 1 11.61 -16.26 2.99
C MET A 1 10.35 -15.60 2.54
N SER A 2 9.47 -16.38 1.97
CA SER A 2 8.17 -15.87 1.52
C SER A 2 7.27 -15.63 2.75
N LEU A 3 6.76 -14.41 2.88
CA LEU A 3 5.82 -14.07 3.94
C LEU A 3 4.40 -14.36 3.48
N TYR A 4 3.81 -15.40 4.02
CA TYR A 4 2.41 -15.68 3.74
C TYR A 4 1.54 -14.88 4.70
N ILE A 5 0.67 -14.05 4.14
CA ILE A 5 -0.21 -13.17 4.92
C ILE A 5 -1.65 -13.51 4.56
N SER A 6 -2.46 -13.80 5.56
CA SER A 6 -3.90 -13.91 5.37
C SER A 6 -4.54 -12.50 5.45
N PRO A 7 -5.75 -12.33 4.92
CA PRO A 7 -6.36 -10.99 4.87
C PRO A 7 -6.43 -10.25 6.20
N ALA A 8 -6.72 -10.95 7.29
CA ALA A 8 -6.86 -10.30 8.61
C ALA A 8 -5.76 -10.73 9.58
N ASP A 9 -4.57 -11.02 9.07
CA ASP A 9 -3.43 -11.48 9.87
C ASP A 9 -3.06 -10.45 10.95
N PRO A 10 -3.16 -10.81 12.25
CA PRO A 10 -2.85 -9.87 13.32
C PRO A 10 -1.37 -9.49 13.40
N ASP A 11 -0.46 -10.37 13.01
CA ASP A 11 0.97 -10.07 13.02
C ASP A 11 1.31 -9.04 11.95
N PHE A 12 0.77 -9.20 10.76
CA PHE A 12 0.94 -8.21 9.70
C PHE A 12 0.31 -6.88 10.10
N PHE A 13 -0.87 -6.92 10.72
CA PHE A 13 -1.54 -5.72 11.20
C PHE A 13 -0.67 -4.94 12.18
N ARG A 14 -0.01 -5.64 13.11
CA ARG A 14 0.91 -4.99 14.06
C ARG A 14 2.11 -4.38 13.37
N LEU A 15 2.67 -5.06 12.37
CA LEU A 15 3.77 -4.52 11.57
C LEU A 15 3.33 -3.26 10.83
N LEU A 16 2.18 -3.33 10.18
CA LEU A 16 1.62 -2.23 9.40
C LEU A 16 1.38 -0.98 10.26
N THR A 17 0.64 -1.15 11.36
CA THR A 17 0.25 -0.03 12.22
C THR A 17 1.40 0.46 13.08
N GLY A 18 2.24 -0.43 13.57
CA GLY A 18 3.40 -0.06 14.39
C GLY A 18 4.42 0.72 13.59
N SER A 19 4.71 0.30 12.37
CA SER A 19 5.60 1.04 11.47
C SER A 19 5.07 2.43 11.17
N TYR A 20 3.78 2.51 10.85
CA TYR A 20 3.13 3.80 10.58
C TYR A 20 3.31 4.75 11.76
N GLU A 21 2.97 4.29 12.97
CA GLU A 21 3.03 5.15 14.16
C GLU A 21 4.46 5.62 14.45
N ARG A 22 5.44 4.73 14.34
CA ARG A 22 6.85 5.08 14.60
C ARG A 22 7.41 6.05 13.57
N LEU A 23 7.06 5.87 12.29
CA LEU A 23 7.64 6.68 11.21
C LEU A 23 6.87 7.96 10.96
N VAL A 24 5.54 7.91 10.97
CA VAL A 24 4.69 9.07 10.65
C VAL A 24 4.46 9.93 11.89
N GLY A 25 4.52 9.35 13.09
CA GLY A 25 4.40 10.09 14.34
C GLY A 25 2.98 10.17 14.91
N SER A 26 2.03 9.48 14.29
CA SER A 26 0.65 9.39 14.78
C SER A 26 0.11 8.01 14.47
N ALA A 27 -0.95 7.60 15.17
CA ALA A 27 -1.56 6.30 14.93
C ALA A 27 -2.21 6.26 13.53
N LEU A 28 -2.12 5.10 12.88
CA LEU A 28 -2.86 4.86 11.64
C LEU A 28 -4.35 5.05 11.92
N PRO A 29 -5.09 5.78 11.06
CA PRO A 29 -6.50 6.08 11.33
C PRO A 29 -7.32 4.85 11.69
N SER A 30 -8.05 4.95 12.80
CA SER A 30 -8.95 3.89 13.29
C SER A 30 -8.27 2.56 13.58
N SER A 31 -6.94 2.54 13.80
CA SER A 31 -6.19 1.31 14.02
C SER A 31 -6.67 0.51 15.24
N ARG A 32 -7.24 1.20 16.25
CA ARG A 32 -7.80 0.54 17.43
C ARG A 32 -8.95 -0.41 17.11
N LEU A 33 -9.56 -0.29 15.94
CA LEU A 33 -10.69 -1.14 15.55
C LEU A 33 -10.25 -2.54 15.06
N GLY A 34 -8.94 -2.74 14.86
CA GLY A 34 -8.37 -4.06 14.65
C GLY A 34 -8.20 -4.48 13.20
N SER A 35 -7.59 -5.65 13.04
CA SER A 35 -7.19 -6.17 11.73
C SER A 35 -8.37 -6.53 10.84
N VAL A 36 -9.43 -7.10 11.40
CA VAL A 36 -10.63 -7.46 10.62
C VAL A 36 -11.32 -6.21 10.11
N TRP A 37 -11.47 -5.20 10.96
CA TRP A 37 -12.07 -3.93 10.54
C TRP A 37 -11.26 -3.28 9.43
N LEU A 38 -9.95 -3.22 9.59
CA LEU A 38 -9.08 -2.62 8.57
C LEU A 38 -9.24 -3.30 7.22
N TYR A 39 -9.30 -4.62 7.23
CA TYR A 39 -9.44 -5.39 6.01
C TYR A 39 -10.84 -5.25 5.40
N GLU A 40 -11.88 -5.48 6.17
CA GLU A 40 -13.26 -5.60 5.68
C GLU A 40 -14.00 -4.27 5.55
N HIS A 41 -13.76 -3.32 6.47
CA HIS A 41 -14.65 -2.18 6.66
C HIS A 41 -14.00 -0.81 6.50
N ALA A 42 -12.69 -0.70 6.47
CA ALA A 42 -12.03 0.61 6.36
C ALA A 42 -12.45 1.30 5.06
N PRO A 43 -12.90 2.56 5.11
CA PRO A 43 -13.32 3.29 3.91
C PRO A 43 -12.15 3.81 3.07
N PHE A 44 -10.93 3.65 3.57
CA PHE A 44 -9.71 4.02 2.84
C PHE A 44 -8.98 2.78 2.36
N ALA A 45 -8.20 2.96 1.29
CA ALA A 45 -7.42 1.87 0.71
C ALA A 45 -6.08 1.72 1.44
N VAL A 46 -5.69 0.48 1.70
CA VAL A 46 -4.36 0.13 2.22
C VAL A 46 -3.81 -1.00 1.37
N LEU A 47 -2.60 -0.81 0.85
CA LEU A 47 -1.88 -1.84 0.10
C LEU A 47 -0.45 -1.93 0.65
N ALA A 48 0.18 -3.07 0.43
CA ALA A 48 1.60 -3.24 0.77
C ALA A 48 2.26 -4.19 -0.23
N HIS A 49 3.55 -3.94 -0.48
CA HIS A 49 4.37 -4.85 -1.28
C HIS A 49 5.61 -5.24 -0.49
N ASP A 50 6.28 -6.32 -0.93
CA ASP A 50 7.47 -6.86 -0.27
C ASP A 50 8.75 -6.14 -0.72
N THR A 51 9.90 -6.69 -0.29
CA THR A 51 11.23 -6.15 -0.61
C THR A 51 11.90 -6.85 -1.80
N HIS A 52 11.16 -7.64 -2.56
CA HIS A 52 11.71 -8.31 -3.73
C HIS A 52 12.25 -7.27 -4.73
N ALA A 53 13.26 -7.65 -5.52
CA ALA A 53 13.81 -6.76 -6.54
C ALA A 53 12.74 -6.23 -7.50
N ASP A 54 11.74 -7.08 -7.82
CA ASP A 54 10.50 -6.69 -8.50
C ASP A 54 9.39 -6.82 -7.47
N PRO A 55 9.07 -5.75 -6.71
CA PRO A 55 8.16 -5.86 -5.56
C PRO A 55 6.79 -6.40 -5.94
N ARG A 56 6.25 -7.25 -5.09
CA ARG A 56 4.95 -7.88 -5.28
C ARG A 56 4.02 -7.52 -4.14
N PHE A 57 2.74 -7.36 -4.44
CA PHE A 57 1.76 -7.08 -3.41
C PHE A 57 1.63 -8.26 -2.45
N ILE A 58 1.63 -7.94 -1.16
CA ILE A 58 1.44 -8.89 -0.07
C ILE A 58 0.18 -8.60 0.75
N TYR A 59 -0.43 -7.44 0.53
CA TYR A 59 -1.66 -7.06 1.24
C TYR A 59 -2.43 -6.02 0.43
N ALA A 60 -3.73 -6.13 0.44
CA ALA A 60 -4.66 -5.11 -0.05
C ALA A 60 -5.99 -5.31 0.67
N ASN A 61 -6.47 -4.28 1.37
CA ASN A 61 -7.77 -4.38 2.02
C ASN A 61 -8.90 -4.32 0.99
N ARG A 62 -10.15 -4.52 1.43
CA ARG A 62 -11.30 -4.57 0.52
C ARG A 62 -11.45 -3.31 -0.31
N THR A 63 -11.25 -2.14 0.31
CA THR A 63 -11.34 -0.87 -0.42
C THR A 63 -10.27 -0.77 -1.51
N ALA A 64 -9.04 -1.20 -1.23
CA ALA A 64 -7.98 -1.24 -2.24
C ALA A 64 -8.32 -2.23 -3.36
N GLN A 65 -8.84 -3.40 -3.01
CA GLN A 65 -9.24 -4.40 -3.99
C GLN A 65 -10.30 -3.84 -4.96
N ARG A 66 -11.29 -3.14 -4.43
CA ARG A 66 -12.32 -2.51 -5.26
C ARG A 66 -11.75 -1.41 -6.15
N CYS A 67 -10.87 -0.58 -5.59
CA CYS A 67 -10.24 0.51 -6.32
C CYS A 67 -9.43 0.01 -7.52
N PHE A 68 -8.60 -1.01 -7.30
CA PHE A 68 -7.73 -1.59 -8.32
C PHE A 68 -8.41 -2.69 -9.14
N GLU A 69 -9.61 -3.11 -8.76
CA GLU A 69 -10.42 -4.10 -9.48
C GLU A 69 -9.80 -5.51 -9.49
N TYR A 70 -9.20 -5.89 -8.36
CA TYR A 70 -8.68 -7.24 -8.14
C TYR A 70 -9.28 -7.82 -6.88
N GLY A 71 -9.47 -9.13 -6.86
CA GLY A 71 -9.72 -9.85 -5.61
C GLY A 71 -8.41 -10.13 -4.88
N TRP A 72 -8.51 -10.59 -3.62
CA TRP A 72 -7.33 -10.92 -2.82
C TRP A 72 -6.39 -11.88 -3.56
N ASP A 73 -6.93 -13.01 -4.05
CA ASP A 73 -6.11 -14.04 -4.70
C ASP A 73 -5.49 -13.55 -6.01
N GLU A 74 -6.07 -12.53 -6.61
CA GLU A 74 -5.55 -11.97 -7.87
C GLU A 74 -4.45 -10.95 -7.63
N ILE A 75 -4.58 -10.12 -6.57
CA ILE A 75 -3.62 -9.05 -6.31
C ILE A 75 -2.38 -9.54 -5.57
N ILE A 76 -2.53 -10.53 -4.69
CA ILE A 76 -1.38 -11.08 -3.96
C ILE A 76 -0.43 -11.73 -4.95
N SER A 77 0.84 -11.38 -4.85
CA SER A 77 1.94 -11.77 -5.74
C SER A 77 1.95 -11.07 -7.09
N LEU A 78 1.00 -10.18 -7.37
CA LEU A 78 1.04 -9.35 -8.56
C LEU A 78 2.21 -8.34 -8.43
N PRO A 79 3.07 -8.21 -9.44
CA PRO A 79 4.11 -7.17 -9.39
C PRO A 79 3.47 -5.77 -9.25
N SER A 80 3.93 -5.02 -8.25
CA SER A 80 3.31 -3.72 -7.94
C SER A 80 3.47 -2.71 -9.07
N ARG A 81 4.51 -2.88 -9.93
CA ARG A 81 4.71 -2.01 -11.10
C ARG A 81 3.56 -2.07 -12.08
N LEU A 82 2.78 -3.17 -12.09
CA LEU A 82 1.64 -3.30 -13.00
C LEU A 82 0.45 -2.44 -12.58
N SER A 83 0.51 -1.80 -11.42
CA SER A 83 -0.51 -0.84 -10.97
C SER A 83 -0.27 0.57 -11.52
N ALA A 84 0.74 0.76 -12.38
CA ALA A 84 1.02 2.03 -13.04
C ALA A 84 1.42 1.78 -14.48
N GLU A 85 1.03 2.68 -15.39
CA GLU A 85 1.42 2.60 -16.79
C GLU A 85 2.89 2.96 -16.98
N ALA A 86 3.48 2.48 -18.09
CA ALA A 86 4.88 2.71 -18.38
C ALA A 86 5.33 4.17 -18.26
N PRO A 87 4.60 5.17 -18.77
CA PRO A 87 5.00 6.57 -18.61
C PRO A 87 5.07 7.03 -17.16
N ASN A 88 4.30 6.39 -16.26
CA ASN A 88 4.23 6.75 -14.85
C ASN A 88 5.17 5.90 -13.97
N ARG A 89 5.85 4.92 -14.54
CA ARG A 89 6.73 4.01 -13.80
C ARG A 89 8.00 4.70 -13.32
N ALA A 90 8.53 5.64 -14.10
CA ALA A 90 9.69 6.43 -13.68
C ALA A 90 9.35 7.33 -12.49
N GLU A 91 8.18 7.95 -12.50
CA GLU A 91 7.69 8.74 -11.38
C GLU A 91 7.50 7.88 -10.14
N ARG A 92 6.90 6.69 -10.31
CA ARG A 92 6.74 5.72 -9.24
C ARG A 92 8.09 5.30 -8.65
N GLN A 93 9.10 5.08 -9.50
CA GLN A 93 10.44 4.69 -9.03
C GLN A 93 11.07 5.81 -8.22
N ARG A 94 10.93 7.07 -8.64
CA ARG A 94 11.43 8.21 -7.87
C ARG A 94 10.76 8.29 -6.50
N LEU A 95 9.47 7.96 -6.42
CA LEU A 95 8.75 7.91 -5.16
C LEU A 95 9.29 6.81 -4.26
N LEU A 96 9.51 5.61 -4.79
CA LEU A 96 10.07 4.49 -4.03
C LEU A 96 11.45 4.86 -3.48
N ASP A 97 12.27 5.54 -4.28
CA ASP A 97 13.59 6.00 -3.85
C ASP A 97 13.48 7.04 -2.72
N ALA A 98 12.53 7.96 -2.82
CA ALA A 98 12.29 8.95 -1.78
C ALA A 98 11.85 8.30 -0.47
N VAL A 99 10.98 7.28 -0.53
CA VAL A 99 10.55 6.53 0.66
C VAL A 99 11.72 5.76 1.25
N SER A 100 12.58 5.16 0.42
CA SER A 100 13.78 4.46 0.90
C SER A 100 14.70 5.39 1.66
N LEU A 101 14.81 6.65 1.22
CA LEU A 101 15.68 7.64 1.87
C LEU A 101 15.05 8.20 3.15
N ASN A 102 13.78 8.57 3.11
CA ASN A 102 13.09 9.28 4.18
C ASN A 102 12.22 8.39 5.07
N ARG A 103 12.00 7.14 4.67
CA ARG A 103 11.20 6.10 5.32
C ARG A 103 9.70 6.28 5.21
N TYR A 104 9.22 7.49 4.93
CA TYR A 104 7.81 7.73 4.63
C TYR A 104 7.65 8.99 3.80
N VAL A 105 6.50 9.10 3.12
CA VAL A 105 6.10 10.29 2.37
C VAL A 105 4.61 10.49 2.64
N ASN A 106 4.22 11.72 2.94
CA ASN A 106 2.80 12.11 3.00
C ASN A 106 2.45 13.02 1.84
N GLY A 107 1.17 13.32 1.67
CA GLY A 107 0.71 14.18 0.57
C GLY A 107 0.96 13.59 -0.81
N TYR A 108 1.08 12.27 -0.91
CA TYR A 108 1.38 11.62 -2.18
C TYR A 108 0.22 11.77 -3.16
N ARG A 109 0.55 12.12 -4.40
CA ARG A 109 -0.36 12.14 -5.54
C ARG A 109 0.28 11.37 -6.69
N GLY A 110 -0.50 10.55 -7.37
CA GLY A 110 0.03 9.81 -8.49
C GLY A 110 -1.07 9.08 -9.25
N VAL A 111 -0.85 8.89 -10.54
CA VAL A 111 -1.78 8.17 -11.40
C VAL A 111 -1.49 6.68 -11.33
N ARG A 112 -2.53 5.90 -11.15
CA ARG A 112 -2.46 4.44 -11.13
C ARG A 112 -3.45 3.88 -12.13
N ILE A 113 -3.28 2.61 -12.46
CA ILE A 113 -4.15 1.91 -13.41
C ILE A 113 -4.75 0.67 -12.75
N ALA A 114 -6.07 0.53 -12.88
CA ALA A 114 -6.80 -0.63 -12.40
C ALA A 114 -6.76 -1.75 -13.45
N ARG A 115 -7.24 -2.94 -13.07
CA ARG A 115 -7.25 -4.10 -13.95
C ARG A 115 -7.94 -3.85 -15.29
N SER A 116 -9.03 -3.09 -15.29
CA SER A 116 -9.80 -2.76 -16.51
C SER A 116 -9.13 -1.69 -17.37
N SER A 117 -7.94 -1.24 -16.99
CA SER A 117 -7.25 -0.10 -17.61
C SER A 117 -7.84 1.26 -17.22
N ARG A 118 -8.76 1.29 -16.28
CA ARG A 118 -9.27 2.54 -15.73
C ARG A 118 -8.13 3.26 -15.00
N ARG A 119 -7.89 4.51 -15.37
CA ARG A 119 -6.87 5.34 -14.72
C ARG A 119 -7.50 6.17 -13.63
N PHE A 120 -6.80 6.28 -12.52
CA PHE A 120 -7.24 7.13 -11.42
C PHE A 120 -6.04 7.77 -10.76
N ARG A 121 -6.26 8.95 -10.16
CA ARG A 121 -5.22 9.65 -9.41
C ARG A 121 -5.47 9.49 -7.93
N ILE A 122 -4.46 8.99 -7.22
CA ILE A 122 -4.46 8.98 -5.76
C ILE A 122 -4.23 10.42 -5.30
N GLU A 123 -5.03 10.85 -4.33
CA GLU A 123 -4.92 12.17 -3.71
C GLU A 123 -4.50 11.99 -2.25
N ASP A 124 -3.55 12.81 -1.80
CA ASP A 124 -3.14 12.91 -0.40
C ASP A 124 -2.84 11.58 0.28
N GLY A 125 -2.08 10.73 -0.40
CA GLY A 125 -1.70 9.43 0.13
C GLY A 125 -0.53 9.51 1.09
N VAL A 126 -0.39 8.48 1.92
CA VAL A 126 0.78 8.28 2.79
C VAL A 126 1.43 6.96 2.39
N ILE A 127 2.75 7.00 2.25
CA ILE A 127 3.55 5.81 1.92
C ILE A 127 4.62 5.67 2.98
N TRP A 128 4.81 4.46 3.54
CA TRP A 128 5.80 4.24 4.58
C TRP A 128 6.41 2.86 4.48
N GLN A 129 7.65 2.74 4.99
CA GLN A 129 8.33 1.45 5.05
C GLN A 129 7.75 0.58 6.18
N LEU A 130 7.67 -0.72 5.93
CA LEU A 130 7.27 -1.69 6.94
C LEU A 130 8.53 -2.16 7.67
N ILE A 131 8.77 -1.59 8.85
CA ILE A 131 9.95 -1.87 9.66
C ILE A 131 9.47 -2.38 11.02
N ASP A 132 9.94 -3.57 11.41
CA ASP A 132 9.53 -4.15 12.68
C ASP A 132 10.29 -3.54 13.86
N THR A 133 9.98 -4.00 15.07
CA THR A 133 10.58 -3.46 16.31
C THR A 133 12.08 -3.77 16.41
N GLU A 134 12.59 -4.69 15.62
CA GLU A 134 14.01 -5.04 15.55
C GLU A 134 14.74 -4.32 14.42
N GLY A 135 14.03 -3.45 13.70
CA GLY A 135 14.59 -2.68 12.59
C GLY A 135 14.64 -3.41 11.26
N VAL A 136 14.01 -4.58 11.14
CA VAL A 136 14.01 -5.35 9.90
C VAL A 136 12.98 -4.78 8.93
N HIS A 137 13.41 -4.57 7.68
CA HIS A 137 12.58 -4.03 6.61
C HIS A 137 11.86 -5.16 5.89
N HIS A 138 10.53 -5.12 5.90
CA HIS A 138 9.68 -6.15 5.31
C HIS A 138 8.97 -5.73 4.04
N GLY A 139 8.99 -4.45 3.70
CA GLY A 139 8.29 -3.96 2.52
C GLY A 139 7.87 -2.52 2.69
N GLN A 140 6.84 -2.14 1.94
CA GLN A 140 6.34 -0.78 1.90
C GLN A 140 4.84 -0.79 1.78
N ALA A 141 4.17 0.14 2.46
CA ALA A 141 2.72 0.25 2.46
C ALA A 141 2.27 1.62 2.00
N ALA A 142 1.03 1.69 1.54
CA ALA A 142 0.37 2.93 1.15
C ALA A 142 -1.04 2.96 1.72
N LEU A 143 -1.47 4.15 2.12
CA LEU A 143 -2.83 4.43 2.57
C LEU A 143 -3.34 5.64 1.81
N PHE A 144 -4.54 5.56 1.23
CA PHE A 144 -5.18 6.73 0.64
C PHE A 144 -6.70 6.60 0.77
N ALA A 145 -7.34 7.72 1.11
CA ALA A 145 -8.79 7.78 1.31
C ALA A 145 -9.52 8.38 0.10
N ALA A 146 -8.80 9.11 -0.75
CA ALA A 146 -9.41 9.82 -1.88
C ALA A 146 -8.66 9.49 -3.18
N TRP A 147 -9.43 9.27 -4.21
CA TRP A 147 -8.92 9.14 -5.57
C TRP A 147 -10.01 9.57 -6.54
N ARG A 148 -9.60 9.93 -7.74
CA ARG A 148 -10.55 10.29 -8.78
C ARG A 148 -10.11 9.72 -10.12
N ASP A 149 -11.07 9.33 -10.93
CA ASP A 149 -10.79 8.86 -12.28
C ASP A 149 -10.22 10.01 -13.11
N VAL A 150 -9.25 9.69 -13.97
CA VAL A 150 -8.66 10.66 -14.88
C VAL A 150 -8.96 10.24 -16.32
N GLU A 151 -9.19 11.24 -17.17
CA GLU A 151 -9.42 11.01 -18.57
C GLU A 151 -8.14 10.65 -19.30
N ARG A 152 -8.31 9.93 -20.37
CA ARG A 152 -7.20 9.55 -21.23
C ARG A 152 -6.63 10.74 -21.99
#